data_8f171df273e1ed3ac5463a07aac5a41d
#
_entry.id   8f171df273e1ed3ac5463a07aac5a41d
#
_cell.length_a   1.000
_cell.length_b   1.000
_cell.length_c   1.000
_cell.angle_alpha   90.00
_cell.angle_beta   90.00
_cell.angle_gamma   90.00
#
_symmetry.space_group_name_H-M   'P 1'
#
loop_
_entity.id
_entity.type
_entity.pdbx_description
1 polymer ?
#
loop_
_entity_poly.entity_id
_entity_poly.type
_entity_poly.pdbx_seq_one_letter_code
_entity_poly.pdbx_strand_id
1 'polypeptide(L)'
;MTHTAEVVDVYQLTPTVKGFRLRVPGHEFDFEPGQHTTIRFGSGGEAVVRPYTPTNLPGSDELALTIKRYDDGVASSCMHTKRPGDVVEIGPLRDDLTLADPDRDVAFLETGTGITSFLSILRQYLREGTGHAHVVFGEKTESSIIHRGTLNELAADHGNLDVTFTLSDPNWEWTGRVGYVQNHLDDLFDDRSTRDCYVRDVPPMVVQTKARLAELGTPDERIHTEGWANGVVGGS
;
A
#
# COMPACT_ATOMS: atom_id res chain seq x y z
N MET A 1 -10.54 15.81 13.21
CA MET A 1 -11.78 15.36 13.88
C MET A 1 -11.85 13.83 13.77
N THR A 2 -12.46 13.18 14.76
CA THR A 2 -12.74 11.75 14.71
C THR A 2 -14.16 11.56 14.18
N HIS A 3 -14.38 10.53 13.37
CA HIS A 3 -15.68 10.21 12.78
C HIS A 3 -16.09 8.79 13.17
N THR A 4 -17.39 8.56 13.28
CA THR A 4 -17.94 7.20 13.32
C THR A 4 -18.27 6.80 11.88
N ALA A 5 -17.58 5.79 11.36
CA ALA A 5 -17.78 5.28 10.02
C ALA A 5 -18.55 3.95 10.07
N GLU A 6 -19.51 3.79 9.17
CA GLU A 6 -20.20 2.53 8.96
C GLU A 6 -19.41 1.63 8.02
N VAL A 7 -19.30 0.35 8.33
CA VAL A 7 -18.80 -0.68 7.42
C VAL A 7 -19.92 -0.98 6.42
N VAL A 8 -19.75 -0.57 5.17
CA VAL A 8 -20.79 -0.78 4.12
C VAL A 8 -20.53 -2.02 3.29
N ASP A 9 -19.27 -2.47 3.23
CA ASP A 9 -18.89 -3.68 2.49
C ASP A 9 -17.67 -4.35 3.10
N VAL A 10 -17.62 -5.70 3.01
CA VAL A 10 -16.48 -6.53 3.42
C VAL A 10 -16.32 -7.66 2.42
N TYR A 11 -15.15 -7.76 1.81
CA TYR A 11 -14.85 -8.81 0.84
C TYR A 11 -13.48 -9.44 1.08
N GLN A 12 -13.33 -10.70 0.68
CA GLN A 12 -12.10 -11.47 0.83
C GLN A 12 -11.18 -11.23 -0.35
N LEU A 13 -9.91 -10.87 -0.09
CA LEU A 13 -8.85 -10.74 -1.09
C LEU A 13 -7.96 -11.99 -1.14
N THR A 14 -7.52 -12.46 0.04
CA THR A 14 -6.75 -13.69 0.23
C THR A 14 -7.21 -14.37 1.53
N PRO A 15 -6.79 -15.58 1.87
CA PRO A 15 -7.22 -16.23 3.12
C PRO A 15 -7.02 -15.40 4.40
N THR A 16 -6.03 -14.49 4.38
CA THR A 16 -5.70 -13.66 5.54
C THR A 16 -5.95 -12.17 5.35
N VAL A 17 -6.39 -11.73 4.18
CA VAL A 17 -6.57 -10.31 3.86
C VAL A 17 -8.00 -10.03 3.41
N LYS A 18 -8.63 -9.01 4.00
CA LYS A 18 -9.95 -8.51 3.63
C LYS A 18 -9.89 -7.06 3.16
N GLY A 19 -10.76 -6.73 2.22
CA GLY A 19 -11.13 -5.37 1.89
C GLY A 19 -12.34 -4.91 2.70
N PHE A 20 -12.36 -3.64 3.06
CA PHE A 20 -13.45 -2.97 3.79
C PHE A 20 -13.78 -1.67 3.09
N ARG A 21 -15.06 -1.38 2.95
CA ARG A 21 -15.55 -0.04 2.59
C ARG A 21 -16.21 0.58 3.80
N LEU A 22 -15.68 1.72 4.21
CA LEU A 22 -16.16 2.49 5.35
C LEU A 22 -16.82 3.77 4.82
N ARG A 23 -18.00 4.12 5.33
CA ARG A 23 -18.73 5.32 4.91
C ARG A 23 -19.00 6.23 6.11
N VAL A 24 -18.82 7.54 5.90
CA VAL A 24 -19.28 8.59 6.81
C VAL A 24 -20.30 9.45 6.07
N PRO A 25 -21.60 9.20 6.24
CA PRO A 25 -22.65 9.89 5.49
C PRO A 25 -22.55 11.41 5.60
N GLY A 26 -22.54 12.09 4.44
CA GLY A 26 -22.47 13.56 4.38
C GLY A 26 -21.09 14.16 4.67
N HIS A 27 -20.05 13.34 4.79
CA HIS A 27 -18.65 13.76 4.93
C HIS A 27 -17.87 13.37 3.69
N GLU A 28 -17.51 14.32 2.85
CA GLU A 28 -16.59 14.07 1.74
C GLU A 28 -15.16 14.03 2.25
N PHE A 29 -14.47 12.92 2.00
CA PHE A 29 -13.09 12.77 2.36
C PHE A 29 -12.20 13.50 1.34
N ASP A 30 -11.58 14.59 1.82
CA ASP A 30 -10.56 15.34 1.09
C ASP A 30 -9.19 15.00 1.70
N PHE A 31 -8.36 14.29 0.97
CA PHE A 31 -7.04 13.84 1.41
C PHE A 31 -6.08 13.68 0.23
N GLU A 32 -4.80 13.74 0.52
CA GLU A 32 -3.78 13.39 -0.46
C GLU A 32 -3.58 11.87 -0.52
N PRO A 33 -3.61 11.25 -1.71
CA PRO A 33 -3.29 9.83 -1.88
C PRO A 33 -1.96 9.48 -1.22
N GLY A 34 -1.97 8.41 -0.41
CA GLY A 34 -0.86 8.01 0.45
C GLY A 34 -1.06 8.36 1.93
N GLN A 35 -1.86 9.36 2.25
CA GLN A 35 -2.24 9.66 3.65
C GLN A 35 -2.96 8.49 4.29
N HIS A 36 -2.75 8.29 5.59
CA HIS A 36 -3.43 7.27 6.37
C HIS A 36 -4.47 7.85 7.33
N THR A 37 -5.53 7.10 7.59
CA THR A 37 -6.41 7.29 8.75
C THR A 37 -6.01 6.33 9.86
N THR A 38 -6.48 6.58 11.06
CA THR A 38 -6.33 5.64 12.18
C THR A 38 -7.68 5.03 12.54
N ILE A 39 -7.71 3.75 12.90
CA ILE A 39 -8.90 3.11 13.47
C ILE A 39 -8.62 2.83 14.95
N ARG A 40 -9.61 3.19 15.78
CA ARG A 40 -9.58 2.97 17.22
C ARG A 40 -10.35 1.71 17.60
N PHE A 41 -9.69 0.82 18.35
CA PHE A 41 -10.23 -0.44 18.83
C PHE A 41 -10.28 -0.46 20.34
N GLY A 42 -11.38 -0.98 20.90
CA GLY A 42 -11.57 -1.09 22.36
C GLY A 42 -12.34 0.09 22.95
N SER A 43 -12.99 -0.15 24.09
CA SER A 43 -13.68 0.83 24.90
C SER A 43 -13.16 0.78 26.33
N GLY A 44 -12.76 1.93 26.88
CA GLY A 44 -12.28 2.05 28.25
C GLY A 44 -10.81 1.66 28.43
N GLY A 45 -10.03 2.50 29.04
CA GLY A 45 -8.67 2.26 29.55
C GLY A 45 -7.55 2.15 28.52
N GLU A 46 -7.48 1.12 27.72
CA GLU A 46 -6.43 0.92 26.73
C GLU A 46 -7.03 0.71 25.33
N ALA A 47 -7.20 1.80 24.58
CA ALA A 47 -7.59 1.71 23.19
C ALA A 47 -6.37 1.47 22.30
N VAL A 48 -6.44 0.43 21.46
CA VAL A 48 -5.44 0.19 20.43
C VAL A 48 -5.79 1.03 19.20
N VAL A 49 -4.85 1.84 18.73
CA VAL A 49 -5.00 2.64 17.51
C VAL A 49 -4.02 2.13 16.47
N ARG A 50 -4.50 1.93 15.23
CA ARG A 50 -3.65 1.48 14.11
C ARG A 50 -3.92 2.29 12.86
N PRO A 51 -2.85 2.67 12.12
CA PRO A 51 -2.96 3.37 10.85
C PRO A 51 -3.39 2.43 9.72
N TYR A 52 -4.19 2.96 8.79
CA TYR A 52 -4.59 2.30 7.55
C TYR A 52 -4.68 3.33 6.42
N THR A 53 -4.05 3.05 5.29
CA THR A 53 -4.07 3.93 4.13
C THR A 53 -5.24 3.56 3.22
N PRO A 54 -6.09 4.52 2.82
CA PRO A 54 -7.13 4.30 1.83
C PRO A 54 -6.54 3.89 0.47
N THR A 55 -7.18 2.92 -0.18
CA THR A 55 -6.79 2.44 -1.51
C THR A 55 -7.57 3.11 -2.64
N ASN A 56 -8.62 3.89 -2.30
CA ASN A 56 -9.39 4.71 -3.24
C ASN A 56 -8.84 6.15 -3.31
N LEU A 57 -9.28 6.89 -4.31
CA LEU A 57 -9.04 8.32 -4.42
C LEU A 57 -9.98 9.12 -3.50
N PRO A 58 -9.61 10.37 -3.14
CA PRO A 58 -10.49 11.30 -2.40
C PRO A 58 -11.72 11.71 -3.22
N GLY A 59 -12.63 12.49 -2.62
CA GLY A 59 -13.78 13.07 -3.29
C GLY A 59 -15.08 12.25 -3.13
N SER A 60 -15.15 11.37 -2.13
CA SER A 60 -16.36 10.61 -1.78
C SER A 60 -16.57 10.53 -0.27
N ASP A 61 -17.71 10.03 0.17
CA ASP A 61 -18.00 9.75 1.59
C ASP A 61 -17.50 8.38 2.06
N GLU A 62 -16.68 7.70 1.23
CA GLU A 62 -16.16 6.37 1.50
C GLU A 62 -14.63 6.30 1.54
N LEU A 63 -14.11 5.46 2.43
CA LEU A 63 -12.72 4.99 2.47
C LEU A 63 -12.69 3.48 2.21
N ALA A 64 -11.88 3.06 1.23
CA ALA A 64 -11.60 1.65 0.98
C ALA A 64 -10.29 1.26 1.66
N LEU A 65 -10.33 0.28 2.55
CA LEU A 65 -9.18 -0.19 3.31
C LEU A 65 -8.91 -1.66 3.03
N THR A 66 -7.65 -2.06 3.04
CA THR A 66 -7.23 -3.46 2.93
C THR A 66 -6.46 -3.84 4.19
N ILE A 67 -6.93 -4.87 4.89
CA ILE A 67 -6.43 -5.22 6.21
C ILE A 67 -6.05 -6.70 6.27
N LYS A 68 -4.78 -6.97 6.55
CA LYS A 68 -4.26 -8.32 6.82
C LYS A 68 -4.50 -8.68 8.28
N ARG A 69 -5.01 -9.87 8.53
CA ARG A 69 -5.11 -10.45 9.87
C ARG A 69 -3.75 -11.02 10.29
N TYR A 70 -3.33 -10.65 11.48
CA TYR A 70 -2.17 -11.24 12.16
C TYR A 70 -2.68 -12.03 13.36
N ASP A 71 -2.09 -13.19 13.63
CA ASP A 71 -2.55 -14.11 14.69
C ASP A 71 -2.53 -13.45 16.08
N ASP A 72 -1.51 -12.63 16.36
CA ASP A 72 -1.39 -11.87 17.61
C ASP A 72 -1.92 -10.44 17.50
N GLY A 73 -2.54 -10.08 16.37
CA GLY A 73 -2.97 -8.73 16.05
C GLY A 73 -4.37 -8.41 16.59
N VAL A 74 -4.48 -7.77 17.75
CA VAL A 74 -5.77 -7.37 18.36
C VAL A 74 -6.61 -6.53 17.41
N ALA A 75 -6.03 -5.50 16.81
CA ALA A 75 -6.73 -4.59 15.91
C ALA A 75 -7.20 -5.29 14.61
N SER A 76 -6.29 -6.01 13.95
CA SER A 76 -6.61 -6.71 12.71
C SER A 76 -7.63 -7.83 12.91
N SER A 77 -7.54 -8.57 14.04
CA SER A 77 -8.53 -9.58 14.42
C SER A 77 -9.89 -8.95 14.66
N CYS A 78 -9.96 -7.82 15.38
CA CYS A 78 -11.20 -7.07 15.59
C CYS A 78 -11.82 -6.63 14.25
N MET A 79 -11.04 -6.04 13.33
CA MET A 79 -11.56 -5.67 12.00
C MET A 79 -12.09 -6.87 11.23
N HIS A 80 -11.41 -8.00 11.28
CA HIS A 80 -11.84 -9.21 10.56
C HIS A 80 -13.15 -9.82 11.07
N THR A 81 -13.63 -9.43 12.26
CA THR A 81 -14.98 -9.81 12.75
C THR A 81 -16.08 -8.89 12.26
N LYS A 82 -15.74 -7.70 11.76
CA LYS A 82 -16.70 -6.70 11.29
C LYS A 82 -17.50 -7.16 10.08
N ARG A 83 -18.75 -6.70 10.02
CA ARG A 83 -19.72 -6.99 8.96
C ARG A 83 -20.37 -5.69 8.49
N PRO A 84 -20.98 -5.65 7.30
CA PRO A 84 -21.82 -4.54 6.88
C PRO A 84 -22.87 -4.18 7.95
N GLY A 85 -22.99 -2.88 8.26
CA GLY A 85 -23.81 -2.32 9.34
C GLY A 85 -23.07 -2.12 10.67
N ASP A 86 -21.89 -2.72 10.87
CA ASP A 86 -21.06 -2.40 12.03
C ASP A 86 -20.45 -1.00 11.90
N VAL A 87 -20.04 -0.42 13.04
CA VAL A 87 -19.36 0.88 13.05
C VAL A 87 -17.97 0.78 13.61
N VAL A 88 -17.10 1.71 13.16
CA VAL A 88 -15.75 1.91 13.66
C VAL A 88 -15.47 3.39 13.85
N GLU A 89 -14.59 3.71 14.80
CA GLU A 89 -14.12 5.07 15.01
C GLU A 89 -12.85 5.28 14.19
N ILE A 90 -12.88 6.28 13.28
CA ILE A 90 -11.74 6.64 12.43
C ILE A 90 -11.23 8.02 12.80
N GLY A 91 -9.90 8.18 12.76
CA GLY A 91 -9.21 9.45 12.99
C GLY A 91 -9.12 10.30 11.72
N PRO A 92 -8.53 11.51 11.83
CA PRO A 92 -8.23 12.32 10.65
C PRO A 92 -7.19 11.64 9.75
N LEU A 93 -7.24 11.94 8.45
CA LEU A 93 -6.19 11.57 7.51
C LEU A 93 -4.96 12.44 7.74
N ARG A 94 -3.78 11.84 7.66
CA ARG A 94 -2.49 12.48 7.96
C ARG A 94 -1.43 12.00 6.97
N ASP A 95 -0.39 12.83 6.83
CA ASP A 95 0.70 12.60 5.91
C ASP A 95 1.61 11.45 6.35
N ASP A 96 2.07 10.70 5.36
CA ASP A 96 3.25 9.85 5.49
C ASP A 96 4.02 9.87 4.17
N LEU A 97 3.43 9.35 3.08
CA LEU A 97 4.12 9.20 1.82
C LEU A 97 3.17 9.58 0.68
N THR A 98 3.38 10.75 0.08
CA THR A 98 2.59 11.27 -1.04
C THR A 98 3.44 11.32 -2.32
N LEU A 99 2.80 11.56 -3.46
CA LEU A 99 3.47 11.68 -4.75
C LEU A 99 4.34 12.95 -4.77
N ALA A 100 5.65 12.77 -5.02
CA ALA A 100 6.61 13.89 -5.03
C ALA A 100 6.54 14.71 -6.32
N ASP A 101 6.47 14.04 -7.47
CA ASP A 101 6.45 14.68 -8.78
C ASP A 101 5.68 13.81 -9.78
N PRO A 102 4.50 14.25 -10.26
CA PRO A 102 3.66 13.46 -11.16
C PRO A 102 4.25 13.33 -12.58
N ASP A 103 5.16 14.22 -12.97
CA ASP A 103 5.72 14.22 -14.32
C ASP A 103 6.99 13.37 -14.46
N ARG A 104 7.46 12.82 -13.34
CA ARG A 104 8.66 11.99 -13.31
C ARG A 104 8.30 10.50 -13.35
N ASP A 105 9.15 9.70 -13.95
CA ASP A 105 9.04 8.24 -13.86
C ASP A 105 9.08 7.78 -12.42
N VAL A 106 8.25 6.80 -12.07
CA VAL A 106 8.15 6.28 -10.70
C VAL A 106 8.28 4.76 -10.67
N ALA A 107 8.88 4.24 -9.60
CA ALA A 107 8.87 2.83 -9.27
C ALA A 107 8.26 2.62 -7.89
N PHE A 108 7.25 1.77 -7.79
CA PHE A 108 6.67 1.31 -6.53
C PHE A 108 7.21 -0.08 -6.22
N LEU A 109 8.05 -0.17 -5.18
CA LEU A 109 8.78 -1.37 -4.78
C LEU A 109 8.24 -1.85 -3.44
N GLU A 110 7.55 -2.98 -3.45
CA GLU A 110 6.75 -3.36 -2.31
C GLU A 110 6.55 -4.86 -2.14
N THR A 111 6.13 -5.23 -0.95
CA THR A 111 5.72 -6.59 -0.61
C THR A 111 4.48 -6.56 0.29
N GLY A 112 3.73 -7.64 0.33
CA GLY A 112 2.63 -7.81 1.26
C GLY A 112 1.57 -6.71 1.20
N THR A 113 1.23 -6.14 2.35
CA THR A 113 0.25 -5.06 2.45
C THR A 113 0.81 -3.67 2.15
N GLY A 114 2.10 -3.54 1.84
CA GLY A 114 2.71 -2.28 1.39
C GLY A 114 2.00 -1.68 0.17
N ILE A 115 1.54 -2.54 -0.76
CA ILE A 115 0.76 -2.14 -1.95
C ILE A 115 -0.43 -1.23 -1.63
N THR A 116 -1.06 -1.38 -0.47
CA THR A 116 -2.27 -0.63 -0.11
C THR A 116 -2.02 0.88 -0.07
N SER A 117 -0.82 1.28 0.35
CA SER A 117 -0.45 2.68 0.41
C SER A 117 -0.18 3.27 -0.96
N PHE A 118 0.31 2.44 -1.88
CA PHE A 118 0.65 2.89 -3.21
C PHE A 118 -0.54 2.85 -4.18
N LEU A 119 -1.60 2.09 -3.90
CA LEU A 119 -2.75 2.01 -4.82
C LEU A 119 -3.43 3.36 -5.05
N SER A 120 -3.61 4.18 -4.02
CA SER A 120 -4.19 5.52 -4.19
C SER A 120 -3.22 6.46 -4.89
N ILE A 121 -1.92 6.43 -4.55
CA ILE A 121 -0.87 7.21 -5.21
C ILE A 121 -0.75 6.80 -6.69
N LEU A 122 -0.73 5.50 -6.98
CA LEU A 122 -0.68 4.98 -8.35
C LEU A 122 -1.89 5.45 -9.17
N ARG A 123 -3.11 5.39 -8.60
CA ARG A 123 -4.32 5.88 -9.27
C ARG A 123 -4.27 7.38 -9.55
N GLN A 124 -3.74 8.18 -8.62
CA GLN A 124 -3.51 9.60 -8.83
C GLN A 124 -2.48 9.83 -9.94
N TYR A 125 -1.34 9.13 -9.87
CA TYR A 125 -0.29 9.23 -10.88
C TYR A 125 -0.79 8.90 -12.29
N LEU A 126 -1.54 7.82 -12.45
CA LEU A 126 -2.09 7.42 -13.75
C LEU A 126 -3.15 8.39 -14.29
N ARG A 127 -3.82 9.16 -13.43
CA ARG A 127 -4.79 10.18 -13.82
C ARG A 127 -4.15 11.51 -14.17
N GLU A 128 -3.07 11.90 -13.50
CA GLU A 128 -2.52 13.27 -13.52
C GLU A 128 -1.10 13.33 -14.09
N GLY A 129 -0.33 12.25 -13.94
CA GLY A 129 1.08 12.20 -14.31
C GLY A 129 1.31 11.92 -15.79
N THR A 130 2.47 12.36 -16.27
CA THR A 130 2.91 12.20 -17.67
C THR A 130 4.06 11.21 -17.83
N GLY A 131 4.73 10.84 -16.74
CA GLY A 131 5.82 9.87 -16.74
C GLY A 131 5.34 8.42 -16.80
N HIS A 132 6.28 7.48 -16.62
CA HIS A 132 6.03 6.05 -16.63
C HIS A 132 6.09 5.47 -15.21
N ALA A 133 5.11 4.67 -14.83
CA ALA A 133 5.05 3.97 -13.57
C ALA A 133 5.44 2.50 -13.72
N HIS A 134 6.20 1.97 -12.76
CA HIS A 134 6.48 0.55 -12.67
C HIS A 134 6.22 0.03 -11.25
N VAL A 135 5.26 -0.86 -11.10
CA VAL A 135 4.98 -1.56 -9.84
C VAL A 135 5.76 -2.87 -9.83
N VAL A 136 6.64 -3.07 -8.85
CA VAL A 136 7.32 -4.33 -8.59
C VAL A 136 6.83 -4.90 -7.27
N PHE A 137 5.96 -5.88 -7.35
CA PHE A 137 5.26 -6.43 -6.20
C PHE A 137 5.73 -7.85 -5.88
N GLY A 138 6.36 -8.00 -4.71
CA GLY A 138 6.86 -9.27 -4.19
C GLY A 138 5.90 -9.92 -3.21
N GLU A 139 5.69 -11.23 -3.36
CA GLU A 139 4.95 -12.05 -2.41
C GLU A 139 5.62 -13.41 -2.20
N LYS A 140 5.13 -14.17 -1.23
CA LYS A 140 5.63 -15.51 -1.00
C LYS A 140 5.10 -16.48 -2.04
N THR A 141 3.80 -16.50 -2.23
CA THR A 141 3.09 -17.40 -3.14
C THR A 141 2.09 -16.64 -4.00
N GLU A 142 1.67 -17.22 -5.10
CA GLU A 142 0.71 -16.61 -6.03
C GLU A 142 -0.64 -16.29 -5.35
N SER A 143 -1.12 -17.17 -4.48
CA SER A 143 -2.37 -16.97 -3.73
C SER A 143 -2.32 -15.85 -2.69
N SER A 144 -1.11 -15.35 -2.38
CA SER A 144 -0.89 -14.23 -1.46
C SER A 144 -0.93 -12.88 -2.15
N ILE A 145 -0.86 -12.83 -3.49
CA ILE A 145 -0.87 -11.57 -4.24
C ILE A 145 -2.23 -10.88 -4.09
N ILE A 146 -2.28 -9.85 -3.24
CA ILE A 146 -3.47 -9.01 -3.09
C ILE A 146 -3.58 -8.01 -4.24
N HIS A 147 -4.80 -7.59 -4.57
CA HIS A 147 -5.08 -6.61 -5.64
C HIS A 147 -4.52 -6.97 -7.03
N ARG A 148 -4.16 -8.24 -7.30
CA ARG A 148 -3.60 -8.66 -8.59
C ARG A 148 -4.51 -8.28 -9.76
N GLY A 149 -5.82 -8.54 -9.63
CA GLY A 149 -6.80 -8.16 -10.67
C GLY A 149 -6.78 -6.67 -10.93
N THR A 150 -6.85 -5.86 -9.87
CA THR A 150 -6.81 -4.39 -9.95
C THR A 150 -5.54 -3.87 -10.63
N LEU A 151 -4.37 -4.41 -10.27
CA LEU A 151 -3.10 -4.00 -10.91
C LEU A 151 -3.04 -4.38 -12.39
N ASN A 152 -3.50 -5.58 -12.75
CA ASN A 152 -3.56 -6.01 -14.13
C ASN A 152 -4.56 -5.18 -14.96
N GLU A 153 -5.71 -4.84 -14.40
CA GLU A 153 -6.70 -3.95 -15.04
C GLU A 153 -6.10 -2.56 -15.26
N LEU A 154 -5.47 -1.97 -14.24
CA LEU A 154 -4.79 -0.68 -14.39
C LEU A 154 -3.71 -0.72 -15.47
N ALA A 155 -2.90 -1.78 -15.54
CA ALA A 155 -1.87 -1.91 -16.57
C ALA A 155 -2.46 -2.12 -17.97
N ALA A 156 -3.61 -2.75 -18.10
CA ALA A 156 -4.31 -2.91 -19.38
C ALA A 156 -4.92 -1.59 -19.87
N ASP A 157 -5.39 -0.75 -18.94
CA ASP A 157 -6.05 0.52 -19.25
C ASP A 157 -5.06 1.68 -19.46
N HIS A 158 -3.82 1.57 -18.95
CA HIS A 158 -2.83 2.64 -18.97
C HIS A 158 -1.51 2.18 -19.61
N GLY A 159 -1.20 2.69 -20.81
CA GLY A 159 0.02 2.33 -21.55
C GLY A 159 1.33 2.84 -20.91
N ASN A 160 1.26 3.63 -19.84
CA ASN A 160 2.39 4.12 -19.07
C ASN A 160 2.53 3.42 -17.69
N LEU A 161 1.97 2.23 -17.55
CA LEU A 161 2.11 1.39 -16.35
C LEU A 161 2.60 0.00 -16.70
N ASP A 162 3.73 -0.39 -16.10
CA ASP A 162 4.18 -1.78 -16.02
C ASP A 162 3.93 -2.36 -14.63
N VAL A 163 3.56 -3.64 -14.58
CA VAL A 163 3.42 -4.39 -13.33
C VAL A 163 4.24 -5.68 -13.40
N THR A 164 5.14 -5.84 -12.45
CA THR A 164 5.96 -7.04 -12.29
C THR A 164 5.65 -7.70 -10.96
N PHE A 165 5.24 -8.97 -11.00
CA PHE A 165 5.11 -9.80 -9.81
C PHE A 165 6.33 -10.69 -9.66
N THR A 166 6.85 -10.83 -8.43
CA THR A 166 7.90 -11.78 -8.08
C THR A 166 7.53 -12.60 -6.85
N LEU A 167 7.86 -13.89 -6.85
CA LEU A 167 7.53 -14.78 -5.75
C LEU A 167 8.79 -15.38 -5.14
N SER A 168 8.88 -15.40 -3.80
CA SER A 168 10.00 -16.01 -3.10
C SER A 168 9.85 -17.51 -2.87
N ASP A 169 8.65 -18.05 -2.95
CA ASP A 169 8.31 -19.47 -2.78
C ASP A 169 7.18 -19.89 -3.75
N PRO A 170 7.42 -19.81 -5.08
CA PRO A 170 6.42 -20.14 -6.09
C PRO A 170 6.20 -21.64 -6.18
N ASN A 171 5.00 -22.03 -6.64
CA ASN A 171 4.76 -23.40 -7.12
C ASN A 171 5.38 -23.59 -8.52
N TRP A 172 5.35 -24.84 -9.02
CA TRP A 172 5.93 -25.20 -10.32
C TRP A 172 5.19 -24.62 -11.54
N GLU A 173 3.95 -24.13 -11.36
CA GLU A 173 3.14 -23.51 -12.43
C GLU A 173 3.46 -22.03 -12.64
N TRP A 174 4.17 -21.42 -11.70
CA TRP A 174 4.54 -20.01 -11.78
C TRP A 174 5.56 -19.76 -12.90
N THR A 175 5.21 -18.86 -13.82
CA THR A 175 6.05 -18.47 -14.96
C THR A 175 6.65 -17.06 -14.84
N GLY A 176 6.30 -16.34 -13.78
CA GLY A 176 6.81 -15.00 -13.51
C GLY A 176 8.20 -15.01 -12.85
N ARG A 177 8.63 -13.84 -12.35
CA ARG A 177 9.92 -13.70 -11.68
C ARG A 177 9.93 -14.44 -10.34
N VAL A 178 11.12 -14.96 -9.97
CA VAL A 178 11.34 -15.70 -8.72
C VAL A 178 12.42 -15.00 -7.91
N GLY A 179 12.15 -14.78 -6.63
CA GLY A 179 13.06 -14.11 -5.69
C GLY A 179 12.44 -12.87 -5.06
N TYR A 180 13.29 -12.08 -4.43
CA TYR A 180 12.91 -10.85 -3.75
C TYR A 180 12.93 -9.66 -4.72
N VAL A 181 12.11 -8.62 -4.44
CA VAL A 181 11.99 -7.39 -5.24
C VAL A 181 13.35 -6.80 -5.58
N GLN A 182 14.23 -6.62 -4.58
CA GLN A 182 15.54 -6.01 -4.75
C GLN A 182 16.48 -6.78 -5.69
N ASN A 183 16.23 -8.06 -5.95
CA ASN A 183 17.06 -8.87 -6.84
C ASN A 183 16.80 -8.61 -8.33
N HIS A 184 15.73 -7.88 -8.65
CA HIS A 184 15.30 -7.65 -10.02
C HIS A 184 15.49 -6.20 -10.49
N LEU A 185 16.00 -5.32 -9.62
CA LEU A 185 16.10 -3.89 -9.94
C LEU A 185 17.07 -3.59 -11.09
N ASP A 186 18.11 -4.42 -11.24
CA ASP A 186 19.09 -4.28 -12.34
C ASP A 186 18.49 -4.54 -13.70
N ASP A 187 17.62 -5.56 -13.78
CA ASP A 187 16.99 -6.00 -15.01
C ASP A 187 15.78 -5.14 -15.40
N LEU A 188 15.14 -4.49 -14.40
CA LEU A 188 13.88 -3.78 -14.60
C LEU A 188 14.08 -2.29 -14.87
N PHE A 189 15.22 -1.73 -14.47
CA PHE A 189 15.45 -0.28 -14.55
C PHE A 189 16.82 0.02 -15.17
N ASP A 190 16.82 0.53 -16.39
CA ASP A 190 18.03 0.97 -17.09
C ASP A 190 18.52 2.33 -16.56
N ASP A 191 17.61 3.29 -16.36
CA ASP A 191 17.90 4.60 -15.78
C ASP A 191 17.23 4.77 -14.42
N ARG A 192 18.04 4.81 -13.37
CA ARG A 192 17.61 4.93 -11.97
C ARG A 192 17.85 6.32 -11.39
N SER A 193 18.64 7.14 -12.09
CA SER A 193 19.03 8.47 -11.63
C SER A 193 17.91 9.50 -11.73
N THR A 194 16.96 9.28 -12.65
CA THR A 194 15.85 10.19 -12.94
C THR A 194 14.52 9.75 -12.34
N ARG A 195 14.41 8.51 -11.86
CA ARG A 195 13.20 7.88 -11.36
C ARG A 195 13.02 8.08 -9.86
N ASP A 196 11.81 8.40 -9.43
CA ASP A 196 11.45 8.36 -8.02
C ASP A 196 11.08 6.94 -7.59
N CYS A 197 11.71 6.43 -6.53
CA CYS A 197 11.51 5.08 -6.03
C CYS A 197 10.79 5.11 -4.68
N TYR A 198 9.59 4.58 -4.64
CA TYR A 198 8.78 4.43 -3.43
C TYR A 198 8.94 3.02 -2.88
N VAL A 199 9.42 2.90 -1.64
CA VAL A 199 9.71 1.60 -1.02
C VAL A 199 8.94 1.47 0.28
N ARG A 200 8.10 0.45 0.39
CA ARG A 200 7.32 0.20 1.60
C ARG A 200 7.13 -1.29 1.86
N ASP A 201 7.24 -1.68 3.09
CA ASP A 201 6.75 -2.89 3.76
C ASP A 201 7.60 -3.17 5.02
N VAL A 202 7.89 -4.46 5.29
CA VAL A 202 8.67 -4.87 6.46
C VAL A 202 10.08 -4.27 6.45
N PRO A 203 10.61 -3.86 7.62
CA PRO A 203 11.88 -3.16 7.70
C PRO A 203 13.06 -3.81 6.96
N PRO A 204 13.25 -5.15 6.99
CA PRO A 204 14.35 -5.78 6.26
C PRO A 204 14.26 -5.57 4.74
N MET A 205 13.06 -5.61 4.17
CA MET A 205 12.85 -5.37 2.73
C MET A 205 13.18 -3.92 2.38
N VAL A 206 12.68 -2.96 3.15
CA VAL A 206 12.94 -1.53 2.92
C VAL A 206 14.44 -1.23 2.98
N VAL A 207 15.14 -1.71 4.01
CA VAL A 207 16.59 -1.49 4.19
C VAL A 207 17.38 -2.10 3.03
N GLN A 208 17.09 -3.34 2.64
CA GLN A 208 17.80 -4.03 1.56
C GLN A 208 17.52 -3.38 0.20
N THR A 209 16.28 -3.00 -0.07
CA THR A 209 15.90 -2.33 -1.32
C THR A 209 16.54 -0.96 -1.42
N LYS A 210 16.53 -0.16 -0.34
CA LYS A 210 17.20 1.14 -0.29
C LYS A 210 18.71 1.00 -0.54
N ALA A 211 19.37 0.04 0.12
CA ALA A 211 20.79 -0.22 -0.09
C ALA A 211 21.08 -0.59 -1.55
N ARG A 212 20.24 -1.47 -2.13
CA ARG A 212 20.40 -1.88 -3.53
C ARG A 212 20.19 -0.73 -4.51
N LEU A 213 19.17 0.11 -4.32
CA LEU A 213 18.96 1.31 -5.13
C LEU A 213 20.16 2.26 -5.08
N ALA A 214 20.74 2.48 -3.89
CA ALA A 214 21.92 3.32 -3.72
C ALA A 214 23.17 2.73 -4.45
N GLU A 215 23.40 1.40 -4.36
CA GLU A 215 24.44 0.71 -5.13
C GLU A 215 24.26 0.87 -6.65
N LEU A 216 23.02 0.93 -7.10
CA LEU A 216 22.65 1.12 -8.49
C LEU A 216 22.66 2.60 -8.96
N GLY A 217 23.04 3.52 -8.07
CA GLY A 217 23.21 4.92 -8.37
C GLY A 217 21.94 5.77 -8.27
N THR A 218 20.88 5.27 -7.65
CA THR A 218 19.69 6.09 -7.35
C THR A 218 20.04 7.13 -6.29
N PRO A 219 19.83 8.44 -6.53
CA PRO A 219 20.05 9.49 -5.53
C PRO A 219 19.15 9.30 -4.29
N ASP A 220 19.67 9.57 -3.10
CA ASP A 220 18.94 9.35 -1.84
C ASP A 220 17.65 10.19 -1.75
N GLU A 221 17.66 11.41 -2.32
CA GLU A 221 16.49 12.29 -2.42
C GLU A 221 15.37 11.76 -3.33
N ARG A 222 15.64 10.71 -4.11
CA ARG A 222 14.67 10.03 -4.96
C ARG A 222 14.19 8.70 -4.39
N ILE A 223 14.65 8.34 -3.19
CA ILE A 223 14.22 7.12 -2.51
C ILE A 223 13.26 7.51 -1.38
N HIS A 224 11.97 7.36 -1.65
CA HIS A 224 10.89 7.70 -0.72
C HIS A 224 10.54 6.47 0.10
N THR A 225 10.75 6.53 1.41
CA THR A 225 10.43 5.42 2.33
C THR A 225 9.56 5.93 3.47
N GLU A 226 8.62 5.12 3.92
CA GLU A 226 7.88 5.44 5.13
C GLU A 226 8.71 5.10 6.39
N GLY A 227 8.46 5.80 7.50
CA GLY A 227 9.24 5.83 8.74
C GLY A 227 9.59 4.50 9.43
N TRP A 228 9.24 3.35 8.86
CA TRP A 228 9.67 2.03 9.30
C TRP A 228 11.17 1.77 9.05
N ALA A 229 11.83 2.57 8.21
CA ALA A 229 13.24 2.41 7.86
C ALA A 229 14.20 2.57 9.05
N ASN A 230 13.77 3.16 10.15
CA ASN A 230 14.61 3.43 11.32
C ASN A 230 14.38 2.48 12.51
N GLY A 231 13.58 1.44 12.36
CA GLY A 231 13.33 0.45 13.43
C GLY A 231 12.62 1.01 14.67
N VAL A 232 12.14 2.24 14.60
CA VAL A 232 11.41 2.88 15.69
C VAL A 232 9.97 3.09 15.24
N VAL A 233 9.07 2.30 15.79
CA VAL A 233 7.65 2.66 15.81
C VAL A 233 7.56 3.93 16.64
N GLY A 234 7.40 5.07 16.00
CA GLY A 234 7.12 6.33 16.69
C GLY A 234 5.81 6.19 17.46
N GLY A 235 5.92 5.75 18.70
CA GLY A 235 4.85 5.79 19.67
C GLY A 235 5.00 7.09 20.46
N SER A 236 4.07 7.99 20.29
CA SER A 236 3.67 8.97 21.28
C SER A 236 2.25 9.42 21.00
#